data_ace54c9f63b5340a521c5f96ed585e7d
#
_entry.id   ace54c9f63b5340a521c5f96ed585e7d
#
_cell.length_a   1.000
_cell.length_b   1.000
_cell.length_c   1.000
_cell.angle_alpha   90.00
_cell.angle_beta   90.00
_cell.angle_gamma   90.00
#
_symmetry.space_group_name_H-M   'P 1'
#
loop_
_entity.id
_entity.type
_entity.pdbx_description
1 polymer ?
#
loop_
_entity_poly.entity_id
_entity_poly.type
_entity_poly.pdbx_seq_one_letter_code
_entity_poly.pdbx_strand_id
1 'polypeptide(L)'
;MNKFSRLIFLHYILLFFWLLTCSPSLFAVPVPGPETSGEVAERLQDYYRQVESLSFSFIQTTKGQMIGRPKTGRGNGIFARTETGAKMRWNYNSPDRQVLISDGNSISMYFEELNQMIIAPVDPSQADILFSFFAGRGPLENSFTILDSEPTITDEAAGSSTDLKVINLVPKNSDSQITIIHLYVTSDSLIRRIEFIDHFDTRTTINISNISIDPFQSKKHEEIEQLFSFTPPEGTEIIRQ
;
A
#
# COMPACT_ATOMS: atom_id res chain seq x y z
N MET A 1 10.90 11.49 -84.33
CA MET A 1 10.41 11.32 -82.95
C MET A 1 9.60 12.58 -82.61
N ASN A 2 8.28 12.43 -82.58
CA ASN A 2 7.33 13.57 -82.62
C ASN A 2 7.32 14.31 -81.25
N LYS A 3 7.21 15.64 -81.31
CA LYS A 3 7.10 16.54 -80.14
C LYS A 3 6.02 16.07 -79.13
N PHE A 4 5.02 15.35 -79.54
CA PHE A 4 3.95 14.77 -78.75
C PHE A 4 4.45 13.66 -77.79
N SER A 5 5.39 12.85 -78.24
CA SER A 5 5.96 11.74 -77.37
C SER A 5 6.81 12.27 -76.25
N ARG A 6 7.45 13.44 -76.42
CA ARG A 6 8.28 14.07 -75.34
C ARG A 6 7.41 14.73 -74.26
N LEU A 7 6.21 15.24 -74.64
CA LEU A 7 5.34 15.89 -73.64
C LEU A 7 4.66 14.87 -72.74
N ILE A 8 4.28 13.71 -73.29
CA ILE A 8 3.71 12.60 -72.45
C ILE A 8 4.73 12.00 -71.53
N PHE A 9 5.98 11.86 -71.97
CA PHE A 9 7.03 11.33 -71.13
C PHE A 9 7.41 12.27 -69.94
N LEU A 10 7.33 13.58 -70.15
CA LEU A 10 7.56 14.58 -69.11
C LEU A 10 6.45 14.61 -68.07
N HIS A 11 5.20 14.33 -68.42
CA HIS A 11 4.06 14.24 -67.51
C HIS A 11 4.13 13.01 -66.61
N TYR A 12 4.61 11.87 -67.11
CA TYR A 12 4.77 10.67 -66.31
C TYR A 12 5.94 10.79 -65.35
N ILE A 13 7.02 11.51 -65.68
CA ILE A 13 8.12 11.76 -64.76
C ILE A 13 7.69 12.72 -63.63
N LEU A 14 6.89 13.74 -63.92
CA LEU A 14 6.36 14.65 -62.89
C LEU A 14 5.33 13.97 -61.97
N LEU A 15 4.52 13.05 -62.46
CA LEU A 15 3.57 12.26 -61.65
C LEU A 15 4.29 11.22 -60.76
N PHE A 16 5.39 10.65 -61.27
CA PHE A 16 6.19 9.70 -60.50
C PHE A 16 6.99 10.39 -59.36
N PHE A 17 7.37 11.65 -59.58
CA PHE A 17 8.10 12.41 -58.53
C PHE A 17 7.18 12.93 -57.43
N TRP A 18 5.84 13.07 -57.70
CA TRP A 18 4.87 13.51 -56.69
C TRP A 18 4.40 12.39 -55.76
N LEU A 19 4.57 11.13 -56.19
CA LEU A 19 4.25 9.94 -55.37
C LEU A 19 5.33 9.57 -54.36
N LEU A 20 6.54 10.14 -54.46
CA LEU A 20 7.67 9.82 -53.60
C LEU A 20 7.79 10.71 -52.36
N THR A 21 6.91 11.74 -52.19
CA THR A 21 7.02 12.67 -51.05
C THR A 21 6.00 12.45 -49.94
N CYS A 22 5.14 11.43 -50.06
CA CYS A 22 4.26 11.04 -49.00
C CYS A 22 4.95 10.01 -48.07
N SER A 23 6.00 10.46 -47.37
CA SER A 23 6.54 9.70 -46.26
C SER A 23 5.47 9.67 -45.16
N PRO A 24 4.93 8.50 -44.76
CA PRO A 24 4.09 8.44 -43.60
C PRO A 24 4.98 8.85 -42.40
N SER A 25 4.67 9.97 -41.80
CA SER A 25 5.23 10.32 -40.49
C SER A 25 4.76 9.25 -39.55
N LEU A 26 5.61 8.28 -39.24
CA LEU A 26 5.44 7.36 -38.12
C LEU A 26 5.45 8.25 -36.87
N PHE A 27 4.25 8.63 -36.43
CA PHE A 27 4.09 9.15 -35.08
C PHE A 27 4.51 8.00 -34.16
N ALA A 28 5.73 8.07 -33.66
CA ALA A 28 6.18 7.21 -32.57
C ALA A 28 5.22 7.49 -31.40
N VAL A 29 4.32 6.55 -31.11
CA VAL A 29 3.56 6.57 -29.87
C VAL A 29 4.60 6.53 -28.77
N PRO A 30 4.63 7.52 -27.86
CA PRO A 30 5.58 7.48 -26.76
C PRO A 30 5.35 6.17 -25.99
N VAL A 31 6.35 5.31 -25.92
CA VAL A 31 6.30 4.16 -25.03
C VAL A 31 6.30 4.76 -23.62
N PRO A 32 5.26 4.50 -22.80
CA PRO A 32 5.24 5.01 -21.44
C PRO A 32 6.53 4.57 -20.75
N GLY A 33 7.24 5.52 -20.15
CA GLY A 33 8.39 5.22 -19.32
C GLY A 33 7.98 4.36 -18.12
N PRO A 34 8.93 3.81 -17.36
CA PRO A 34 8.61 3.11 -16.12
C PRO A 34 7.86 4.08 -15.18
N GLU A 35 6.78 3.58 -14.59
CA GLU A 35 5.96 4.32 -13.62
C GLU A 35 6.83 4.80 -12.45
N THR A 36 6.76 6.08 -12.13
CA THR A 36 7.49 6.70 -11.01
C THR A 36 6.91 6.30 -9.66
N SER A 37 7.66 6.47 -8.57
CA SER A 37 7.17 6.19 -7.21
C SER A 37 5.96 7.06 -6.84
N GLY A 38 5.89 8.30 -7.34
CA GLY A 38 4.74 9.19 -7.16
C GLY A 38 3.49 8.65 -7.86
N GLU A 39 3.59 8.21 -9.11
CA GLU A 39 2.47 7.61 -9.85
C GLU A 39 1.99 6.31 -9.20
N VAL A 40 2.91 5.46 -8.71
CA VAL A 40 2.56 4.26 -7.95
C VAL A 40 1.81 4.62 -6.66
N ALA A 41 2.26 5.65 -5.94
CA ALA A 41 1.62 6.11 -4.71
C ALA A 41 0.22 6.67 -4.97
N GLU A 42 0.03 7.45 -6.03
CA GLU A 42 -1.27 7.98 -6.44
C GLU A 42 -2.24 6.86 -6.81
N ARG A 43 -1.82 5.93 -7.68
CA ARG A 43 -2.61 4.76 -8.06
C ARG A 43 -2.98 3.89 -6.85
N LEU A 44 -2.06 3.70 -5.92
CA LEU A 44 -2.28 2.96 -4.70
C LEU A 44 -3.35 3.64 -3.82
N GLN A 45 -3.27 4.96 -3.65
CA GLN A 45 -4.26 5.73 -2.89
C GLN A 45 -5.63 5.71 -3.54
N ASP A 46 -5.69 5.83 -4.87
CA ASP A 46 -6.94 5.78 -5.63
C ASP A 46 -7.63 4.43 -5.47
N TYR A 47 -6.85 3.35 -5.50
CA TYR A 47 -7.35 2.01 -5.28
C TYR A 47 -7.95 1.86 -3.87
N TYR A 48 -7.18 2.19 -2.82
CA TYR A 48 -7.65 1.99 -1.45
C TYR A 48 -8.75 2.98 -1.03
N ARG A 49 -8.90 4.12 -1.69
CA ARG A 49 -10.07 5.00 -1.49
C ARG A 49 -11.39 4.35 -1.87
N GLN A 50 -11.38 3.38 -2.79
CA GLN A 50 -12.57 2.67 -3.27
C GLN A 50 -12.86 1.40 -2.46
N VAL A 51 -11.91 0.93 -1.65
CA VAL A 51 -12.06 -0.28 -0.83
C VAL A 51 -12.92 0.03 0.39
N GLU A 52 -14.06 -0.64 0.50
CA GLU A 52 -14.98 -0.50 1.64
C GLU A 52 -14.58 -1.42 2.80
N SER A 53 -14.01 -2.58 2.50
CA SER A 53 -13.52 -3.49 3.51
C SER A 53 -12.34 -4.32 3.01
N LEU A 54 -11.54 -4.83 3.95
CA LEU A 54 -10.35 -5.61 3.66
C LEU A 54 -10.17 -6.69 4.73
N SER A 55 -9.77 -7.89 4.33
CA SER A 55 -9.25 -8.91 5.25
C SER A 55 -7.96 -9.49 4.72
N PHE A 56 -7.04 -9.84 5.62
CA PHE A 56 -5.73 -10.36 5.25
C PHE A 56 -5.10 -11.18 6.38
N SER A 57 -4.14 -12.02 6.03
CA SER A 57 -3.21 -12.64 6.97
C SER A 57 -1.89 -11.88 6.98
N PHE A 58 -1.18 -11.88 8.11
CA PHE A 58 0.12 -11.23 8.19
C PHE A 58 1.15 -12.04 8.97
N ILE A 59 2.42 -11.80 8.65
CA ILE A 59 3.58 -12.20 9.44
C ILE A 59 4.40 -10.94 9.66
N GLN A 60 4.54 -10.55 10.93
CA GLN A 60 5.40 -9.46 11.34
C GLN A 60 6.71 -10.01 11.88
N THR A 61 7.83 -9.42 11.47
CA THR A 61 9.15 -9.72 12.01
C THR A 61 9.84 -8.43 12.39
N THR A 62 10.33 -8.34 13.63
CA THR A 62 11.08 -7.19 14.12
C THR A 62 12.52 -7.62 14.41
N LYS A 63 13.49 -6.88 13.82
CA LYS A 63 14.93 -7.10 13.94
C LYS A 63 15.61 -5.79 14.30
N GLY A 64 16.65 -5.82 15.10
CA GLY A 64 17.46 -4.65 15.47
C GLY A 64 18.57 -5.03 16.42
N GLN A 65 19.58 -4.19 16.52
CA GLN A 65 20.74 -4.46 17.38
C GLN A 65 20.36 -4.58 18.86
N MET A 66 19.36 -3.80 19.30
CA MET A 66 18.91 -3.80 20.69
C MET A 66 17.92 -4.94 21.02
N ILE A 67 17.39 -5.65 20.01
CA ILE A 67 16.37 -6.69 20.20
C ILE A 67 16.99 -8.07 20.45
N GLY A 68 18.25 -8.25 20.07
CA GLY A 68 18.96 -9.53 20.16
C GLY A 68 18.47 -10.51 19.10
N ARG A 69 17.52 -11.39 19.42
CA ARG A 69 16.94 -12.32 18.45
C ARG A 69 15.72 -11.72 17.76
N PRO A 70 15.53 -11.97 16.44
CA PRO A 70 14.32 -11.51 15.75
C PRO A 70 13.06 -11.99 16.46
N LYS A 71 12.10 -11.07 16.64
CA LYS A 71 10.77 -11.39 17.16
C LYS A 71 9.82 -11.53 15.97
N THR A 72 9.04 -12.61 15.98
CA THR A 72 8.06 -12.86 14.90
C THR A 72 6.67 -13.04 15.50
N GLY A 73 5.72 -12.27 15.02
CA GLY A 73 4.29 -12.40 15.28
C GLY A 73 3.53 -12.74 14.00
N ARG A 74 2.40 -13.42 14.14
CA ARG A 74 1.53 -13.73 13.00
C ARG A 74 0.07 -13.68 13.40
N GLY A 75 -0.78 -13.39 12.42
CA GLY A 75 -2.20 -13.26 12.68
C GLY A 75 -2.99 -12.87 11.45
N ASN A 76 -4.14 -12.26 11.70
CA ASN A 76 -5.01 -11.75 10.66
C ASN A 76 -5.48 -10.33 11.01
N GLY A 77 -5.71 -9.54 9.97
CA GLY A 77 -6.22 -8.18 10.06
C GLY A 77 -7.52 -8.02 9.27
N ILE A 78 -8.35 -7.11 9.72
CA ILE A 78 -9.52 -6.63 9.02
C ILE A 78 -9.59 -5.11 9.08
N PHE A 79 -10.11 -4.52 8.04
CA PHE A 79 -10.46 -3.12 7.93
C PHE A 79 -11.87 -3.00 7.37
N ALA A 80 -12.62 -2.00 7.81
CA ALA A 80 -13.87 -1.62 7.17
C ALA A 80 -14.17 -0.14 7.35
N ARG A 81 -14.85 0.43 6.37
CA ARG A 81 -15.55 1.71 6.48
C ARG A 81 -16.93 1.42 7.06
N THR A 82 -17.27 2.09 8.14
CA THR A 82 -18.54 1.96 8.80
C THR A 82 -19.26 3.32 8.87
N GLU A 83 -20.49 3.35 9.29
CA GLU A 83 -21.25 4.61 9.47
C GLU A 83 -20.57 5.53 10.51
N THR A 84 -19.90 4.94 11.49
CA THR A 84 -19.19 5.67 12.54
C THR A 84 -17.74 6.01 12.18
N GLY A 85 -17.27 5.62 11.01
CA GLY A 85 -15.93 5.88 10.49
C GLY A 85 -15.17 4.60 10.10
N ALA A 86 -13.94 4.78 9.68
CA ALA A 86 -13.07 3.67 9.35
C ALA A 86 -12.56 2.97 10.61
N LYS A 87 -12.53 1.65 10.59
CA LYS A 87 -12.08 0.81 11.70
C LYS A 87 -11.08 -0.23 11.22
N MET A 88 -10.14 -0.58 12.09
CA MET A 88 -9.14 -1.61 11.83
C MET A 88 -8.97 -2.50 13.05
N ARG A 89 -8.78 -3.80 12.81
CA ARG A 89 -8.50 -4.78 13.85
C ARG A 89 -7.37 -5.70 13.42
N TRP A 90 -6.41 -5.89 14.33
CA TRP A 90 -5.34 -6.85 14.21
C TRP A 90 -5.48 -7.90 15.31
N ASN A 91 -5.52 -9.17 14.91
CA ASN A 91 -5.50 -10.28 15.85
C ASN A 91 -4.18 -11.03 15.67
N TYR A 92 -3.29 -10.93 16.65
CA TYR A 92 -2.11 -11.78 16.73
C TYR A 92 -2.50 -13.11 17.36
N ASN A 93 -2.09 -14.20 16.75
CA ASN A 93 -2.37 -15.56 17.20
C ASN A 93 -1.10 -16.27 17.69
N SER A 94 0.08 -15.71 17.45
CA SER A 94 1.39 -16.25 17.81
C SER A 94 2.42 -15.12 17.86
N PRO A 95 3.42 -15.14 18.78
CA PRO A 95 3.56 -16.14 19.83
C PRO A 95 2.45 -16.05 20.86
N ASP A 96 2.04 -14.85 21.24
CA ASP A 96 1.03 -14.57 22.24
C ASP A 96 -0.19 -13.91 21.60
N ARG A 97 -1.35 -14.17 22.15
CA ARG A 97 -2.58 -13.57 21.68
C ARG A 97 -2.63 -12.09 22.04
N GLN A 98 -2.82 -11.27 21.01
CA GLN A 98 -3.06 -9.84 21.17
C GLN A 98 -4.20 -9.41 20.24
N VAL A 99 -4.99 -8.43 20.67
CA VAL A 99 -6.06 -7.85 19.87
C VAL A 99 -5.90 -6.34 19.90
N LEU A 100 -5.64 -5.76 18.73
CA LEU A 100 -5.55 -4.32 18.54
C LEU A 100 -6.74 -3.86 17.70
N ILE A 101 -7.46 -2.86 18.18
CA ILE A 101 -8.60 -2.27 17.46
C ILE A 101 -8.44 -0.77 17.47
N SER A 102 -8.51 -0.15 16.28
CA SER A 102 -8.52 1.30 16.11
C SER A 102 -9.77 1.74 15.37
N ASP A 103 -10.37 2.82 15.82
CA ASP A 103 -11.44 3.57 15.15
C ASP A 103 -10.93 4.90 14.57
N GLY A 104 -9.59 5.11 14.66
CA GLY A 104 -8.91 6.30 14.20
C GLY A 104 -8.94 7.48 15.16
N ASN A 105 -9.63 7.40 16.28
CA ASN A 105 -9.61 8.35 17.38
C ASN A 105 -8.99 7.71 18.63
N SER A 106 -9.29 6.44 18.85
CA SER A 106 -8.76 5.64 19.94
C SER A 106 -8.20 4.31 19.43
N ILE A 107 -7.27 3.76 20.19
CA ILE A 107 -6.76 2.42 20.02
C ILE A 107 -6.97 1.62 21.31
N SER A 108 -7.49 0.42 21.16
CA SER A 108 -7.64 -0.56 22.23
C SER A 108 -6.69 -1.72 21.97
N MET A 109 -5.80 -2.01 22.92
CA MET A 109 -4.78 -3.06 22.79
C MET A 109 -4.92 -4.03 23.96
N TYR A 110 -5.33 -5.26 23.68
CA TYR A 110 -5.38 -6.34 24.66
C TYR A 110 -4.16 -7.25 24.50
N PHE A 111 -3.50 -7.56 25.62
CA PHE A 111 -2.34 -8.43 25.71
C PHE A 111 -2.66 -9.58 26.68
N GLU A 112 -2.84 -10.79 26.14
CA GLU A 112 -3.23 -11.96 26.93
C GLU A 112 -2.18 -12.33 27.99
N GLU A 113 -0.88 -12.32 27.60
CA GLU A 113 0.23 -12.65 28.51
C GLU A 113 0.27 -11.74 29.74
N LEU A 114 -0.07 -10.46 29.56
CA LEU A 114 -0.08 -9.47 30.63
C LEU A 114 -1.43 -9.40 31.36
N ASN A 115 -2.46 -10.05 30.85
CA ASN A 115 -3.84 -9.89 31.25
C ASN A 115 -4.27 -8.41 31.37
N GLN A 116 -3.84 -7.60 30.39
CA GLN A 116 -4.06 -6.15 30.37
C GLN A 116 -4.72 -5.71 29.06
N MET A 117 -5.56 -4.68 29.19
CA MET A 117 -6.11 -3.94 28.06
C MET A 117 -5.80 -2.46 28.21
N ILE A 118 -5.07 -1.90 27.26
CA ILE A 118 -4.74 -0.47 27.21
C ILE A 118 -5.70 0.20 26.23
N ILE A 119 -6.32 1.29 26.65
CA ILE A 119 -7.16 2.14 25.81
C ILE A 119 -6.53 3.53 25.82
N ALA A 120 -6.10 4.00 24.66
CA ALA A 120 -5.42 5.27 24.50
C ALA A 120 -6.01 6.06 23.31
N PRO A 121 -5.97 7.40 23.33
CA PRO A 121 -6.23 8.17 22.11
C PRO A 121 -5.16 7.84 21.08
N VAL A 122 -5.54 7.87 19.80
CA VAL A 122 -4.58 7.74 18.71
C VAL A 122 -3.77 9.03 18.67
N ASP A 123 -2.46 8.93 18.91
CA ASP A 123 -1.55 10.06 18.71
C ASP A 123 -1.43 10.37 17.21
N PRO A 124 -1.84 11.57 16.76
CA PRO A 124 -1.76 11.93 15.35
C PRO A 124 -0.32 11.91 14.80
N SER A 125 0.69 12.05 15.65
CA SER A 125 2.10 12.01 15.26
C SER A 125 2.62 10.58 15.06
N GLN A 126 1.95 9.62 15.69
CA GLN A 126 2.22 8.17 15.60
C GLN A 126 1.06 7.42 14.95
N ALA A 127 0.07 8.15 14.43
CA ALA A 127 -1.11 7.56 13.80
C ALA A 127 -0.67 6.40 12.92
N ASP A 128 -1.25 5.24 13.19
CA ASP A 128 -0.98 4.01 12.43
C ASP A 128 -1.07 4.36 10.95
N ILE A 129 0.12 4.41 10.32
CA ILE A 129 0.27 4.80 8.91
C ILE A 129 -0.61 3.92 8.05
N LEU A 130 -0.72 2.64 8.40
CA LEU A 130 -1.60 1.69 7.74
C LEU A 130 -3.06 2.08 7.91
N PHE A 131 -3.48 2.44 9.13
CA PHE A 131 -4.83 2.88 9.37
C PHE A 131 -5.15 4.15 8.57
N SER A 132 -4.27 5.15 8.61
CA SER A 132 -4.44 6.40 7.87
C SER A 132 -4.51 6.18 6.38
N PHE A 133 -3.68 5.26 5.86
CA PHE A 133 -3.66 4.88 4.46
C PHE A 133 -4.97 4.19 4.05
N PHE A 134 -5.39 3.12 4.75
CA PHE A 134 -6.63 2.40 4.44
C PHE A 134 -7.87 3.26 4.71
N ALA A 135 -7.84 4.13 5.71
CA ALA A 135 -8.93 5.07 5.98
C ALA A 135 -9.03 6.19 4.93
N GLY A 136 -8.04 6.34 4.03
CA GLY A 136 -8.03 7.37 3.01
C GLY A 136 -7.92 8.78 3.58
N ARG A 137 -7.21 8.94 4.70
CA ARG A 137 -7.05 10.24 5.40
C ARG A 137 -6.06 11.15 4.69
N GLY A 138 -6.43 11.61 3.51
CA GLY A 138 -5.67 12.57 2.72
C GLY A 138 -4.54 11.93 1.90
N PRO A 139 -3.90 12.72 1.02
CA PRO A 139 -2.78 12.27 0.21
C PRO A 139 -1.56 11.91 1.07
N LEU A 140 -0.85 10.84 0.71
CA LEU A 140 0.40 10.42 1.36
C LEU A 140 1.42 11.57 1.41
N GLU A 141 1.45 12.37 0.36
CA GLU A 141 2.33 13.53 0.24
C GLU A 141 2.12 14.59 1.33
N ASN A 142 0.96 14.63 1.99
CA ASN A 142 0.75 15.55 3.10
C ASN A 142 1.62 15.18 4.32
N SER A 143 1.79 13.89 4.57
CA SER A 143 2.49 13.37 5.75
C SER A 143 3.88 12.85 5.43
N PHE A 144 4.17 12.54 4.16
CA PHE A 144 5.42 11.90 3.72
C PHE A 144 6.04 12.62 2.53
N THR A 145 7.36 12.56 2.46
CA THR A 145 8.10 12.77 1.22
C THR A 145 8.24 11.43 0.52
N ILE A 146 7.79 11.34 -0.72
CA ILE A 146 7.92 10.14 -1.55
C ILE A 146 9.26 10.23 -2.26
N LEU A 147 10.12 9.22 -2.06
CA LEU A 147 11.41 9.11 -2.73
C LEU A 147 11.33 8.04 -3.80
N ASP A 148 12.00 8.30 -4.92
CA ASP A 148 12.18 7.29 -5.94
C ASP A 148 13.00 6.13 -5.39
N SER A 149 12.59 4.91 -5.72
CA SER A 149 13.31 3.69 -5.39
C SER A 149 13.98 3.12 -6.63
N GLU A 150 15.04 2.34 -6.42
CA GLU A 150 15.60 1.47 -7.44
C GLU A 150 14.52 0.52 -8.00
N PRO A 151 14.65 0.12 -9.28
CA PRO A 151 13.58 -0.64 -9.95
C PRO A 151 13.34 -2.00 -9.30
N THR A 152 12.07 -2.35 -9.25
CA THR A 152 11.43 -3.66 -9.06
C THR A 152 12.27 -4.75 -8.38
N ILE A 153 11.90 -5.11 -7.15
CA ILE A 153 12.46 -6.28 -6.46
C ILE A 153 11.51 -7.47 -6.68
N THR A 154 12.07 -8.60 -7.13
CA THR A 154 11.35 -9.88 -7.15
C THR A 154 11.19 -10.40 -5.72
N ASP A 155 9.98 -10.68 -5.29
CA ASP A 155 9.70 -11.23 -3.95
C ASP A 155 9.93 -12.74 -3.92
N GLU A 156 11.20 -13.15 -3.90
CA GLU A 156 11.58 -14.57 -3.74
C GLU A 156 11.10 -15.16 -2.40
N ALA A 157 10.90 -14.32 -1.38
CA ALA A 157 10.48 -14.76 -0.06
C ALA A 157 8.99 -15.12 0.02
N ALA A 158 8.16 -14.65 -0.93
CA ALA A 158 6.73 -14.97 -1.00
C ALA A 158 6.43 -16.20 -1.87
N GLY A 159 7.44 -16.83 -2.46
CA GLY A 159 7.27 -17.99 -3.35
C GLY A 159 6.52 -17.68 -4.65
N SER A 160 6.38 -16.42 -4.99
CA SER A 160 5.73 -15.90 -6.19
C SER A 160 6.69 -14.98 -6.93
N SER A 161 6.90 -15.18 -8.21
CA SER A 161 7.68 -14.27 -9.07
C SER A 161 6.88 -13.01 -9.43
N THR A 162 6.25 -12.39 -8.44
CA THR A 162 5.49 -11.16 -8.64
C THR A 162 6.45 -9.99 -8.57
N ASP A 163 6.51 -9.21 -9.63
CA ASP A 163 7.26 -7.96 -9.65
C ASP A 163 6.60 -6.95 -8.70
N LEU A 164 7.31 -6.57 -7.65
CA LEU A 164 6.85 -5.59 -6.68
C LEU A 164 7.55 -4.25 -6.92
N LYS A 165 6.78 -3.19 -6.99
CA LYS A 165 7.30 -1.84 -6.93
C LYS A 165 7.47 -1.40 -5.48
N VAL A 166 8.57 -0.73 -5.19
CA VAL A 166 8.85 -0.21 -3.84
C VAL A 166 8.61 1.30 -3.84
N ILE A 167 7.85 1.78 -2.86
CA ILE A 167 7.69 3.21 -2.58
C ILE A 167 8.38 3.50 -1.26
N ASN A 168 9.28 4.47 -1.26
CA ASN A 168 9.97 4.93 -0.07
C ASN A 168 9.27 6.17 0.48
N LEU A 169 8.79 6.11 1.71
CA LEU A 169 8.09 7.18 2.39
C LEU A 169 8.91 7.67 3.58
N VAL A 170 9.28 8.94 3.57
CA VAL A 170 9.98 9.60 4.69
C VAL A 170 8.97 10.51 5.40
N PRO A 171 8.69 10.29 6.71
CA PRO A 171 7.79 11.14 7.46
C PRO A 171 8.25 12.60 7.43
N LYS A 172 7.32 13.53 7.21
CA LYS A 172 7.59 14.98 7.30
C LYS A 172 7.59 15.49 8.73
N ASN A 173 6.94 14.75 9.65
CA ASN A 173 6.96 15.06 11.06
C ASN A 173 8.31 14.66 11.66
N SER A 174 9.05 15.63 12.20
CA SER A 174 10.35 15.43 12.86
C SER A 174 10.26 14.59 14.13
N ASP A 175 9.08 14.56 14.78
CA ASP A 175 8.85 13.81 16.02
C ASP A 175 8.49 12.35 15.77
N SER A 176 8.40 11.93 14.48
CA SER A 176 8.16 10.55 14.13
C SER A 176 9.28 9.64 14.63
N GLN A 177 8.91 8.54 15.27
CA GLN A 177 9.88 7.50 15.66
C GLN A 177 10.39 6.71 14.44
N ILE A 178 9.67 6.78 13.31
CA ILE A 178 10.00 6.09 12.06
C ILE A 178 10.83 7.04 11.19
N THR A 179 11.94 6.54 10.66
CA THR A 179 12.82 7.29 9.74
C THR A 179 12.42 7.09 8.29
N ILE A 180 12.00 5.87 7.92
CA ILE A 180 11.59 5.55 6.56
C ILE A 180 10.64 4.34 6.56
N ILE A 181 9.73 4.33 5.59
CA ILE A 181 8.82 3.22 5.33
C ILE A 181 9.00 2.77 3.90
N HIS A 182 9.12 1.46 3.69
CA HIS A 182 9.10 0.86 2.37
C HIS A 182 7.77 0.14 2.17
N LEU A 183 7.01 0.55 1.15
CA LEU A 183 5.80 -0.14 0.71
C LEU A 183 6.12 -0.95 -0.54
N TYR A 184 5.84 -2.24 -0.49
CA TYR A 184 6.00 -3.17 -1.61
C TYR A 184 4.63 -3.43 -2.22
N VAL A 185 4.44 -2.97 -3.45
CA VAL A 185 3.14 -2.87 -4.11
C VAL A 185 3.14 -3.67 -5.40
N THR A 186 2.10 -4.44 -5.63
CA THR A 186 1.86 -5.17 -6.88
C THR A 186 1.36 -4.22 -7.99
N SER A 187 1.37 -4.70 -9.23
CA SER A 187 0.81 -3.96 -10.37
C SER A 187 -0.70 -3.67 -10.23
N ASP A 188 -1.44 -4.52 -9.50
CA ASP A 188 -2.86 -4.37 -9.20
C ASP A 188 -3.13 -3.61 -7.88
N SER A 189 -2.15 -2.83 -7.41
CA SER A 189 -2.26 -1.95 -6.24
C SER A 189 -2.45 -2.64 -4.90
N LEU A 190 -2.04 -3.89 -4.74
CA LEU A 190 -2.07 -4.56 -3.44
C LEU A 190 -0.74 -4.36 -2.70
N ILE A 191 -0.82 -3.97 -1.44
CA ILE A 191 0.35 -3.94 -0.55
C ILE A 191 0.65 -5.37 -0.09
N ARG A 192 1.85 -5.88 -0.44
CA ARG A 192 2.30 -7.23 -0.05
C ARG A 192 3.25 -7.23 1.12
N ARG A 193 4.00 -6.13 1.28
CA ARG A 193 4.94 -5.96 2.39
C ARG A 193 5.04 -4.52 2.79
N ILE A 194 5.23 -4.29 4.07
CA ILE A 194 5.53 -2.99 4.65
C ILE A 194 6.74 -3.16 5.54
N GLU A 195 7.71 -2.27 5.43
CA GLU A 195 8.85 -2.22 6.32
C GLU A 195 8.92 -0.84 6.97
N PHE A 196 9.09 -0.83 8.28
CA PHE A 196 9.35 0.37 9.07
C PHE A 196 10.78 0.30 9.59
N ILE A 197 11.50 1.39 9.46
CA ILE A 197 12.84 1.56 10.04
C ILE A 197 12.77 2.73 11.00
N ASP A 198 13.17 2.53 12.24
CA ASP A 198 13.23 3.57 13.27
C ASP A 198 14.62 4.21 13.39
N HIS A 199 14.76 5.18 14.29
CA HIS A 199 16.04 5.89 14.55
C HIS A 199 17.13 5.01 15.14
N PHE A 200 16.81 3.79 15.59
CA PHE A 200 17.75 2.82 16.13
C PHE A 200 18.07 1.70 15.13
N ASP A 201 17.74 1.89 13.85
CA ASP A 201 17.85 0.89 12.79
C ASP A 201 17.06 -0.39 13.10
N THR A 202 16.04 -0.31 13.98
CA THR A 202 15.12 -1.42 14.17
C THR A 202 14.22 -1.52 12.96
N ARG A 203 14.23 -2.68 12.31
CA ARG A 203 13.41 -2.98 11.14
C ARG A 203 12.23 -3.86 11.54
N THR A 204 11.04 -3.34 11.34
CA THR A 204 9.79 -4.12 11.45
C THR A 204 9.24 -4.37 10.06
N THR A 205 9.17 -5.63 9.67
CA THR A 205 8.65 -6.07 8.37
C THR A 205 7.31 -6.76 8.58
N ILE A 206 6.27 -6.33 7.87
CA ILE A 206 4.94 -6.95 7.85
C ILE A 206 4.71 -7.50 6.46
N ASN A 207 4.71 -8.82 6.31
CA ASN A 207 4.32 -9.49 5.08
C ASN A 207 2.82 -9.78 5.11
N ILE A 208 2.12 -9.40 4.05
CA ILE A 208 0.66 -9.49 3.93
C ILE A 208 0.31 -10.53 2.87
N SER A 209 -0.59 -11.43 3.22
CA SER A 209 -1.04 -12.53 2.36
C SER A 209 -2.54 -12.77 2.51
N ASN A 210 -3.12 -13.61 1.67
CA ASN A 210 -4.54 -13.98 1.71
C ASN A 210 -5.46 -12.74 1.73
N ILE A 211 -5.12 -11.74 0.91
CA ILE A 211 -5.85 -10.48 0.83
C ILE A 211 -7.20 -10.74 0.15
N SER A 212 -8.28 -10.30 0.80
CA SER A 212 -9.64 -10.28 0.25
C SER A 212 -10.16 -8.85 0.31
N ILE A 213 -10.57 -8.35 -0.84
CA ILE A 213 -11.16 -7.02 -1.00
C ILE A 213 -12.67 -7.15 -0.85
N ASP A 214 -13.27 -6.23 -0.09
CA ASP A 214 -14.69 -6.12 0.17
C ASP A 214 -15.39 -7.40 0.65
N PRO A 215 -14.77 -8.14 1.60
CA PRO A 215 -15.33 -9.40 2.08
C PRO A 215 -16.64 -9.24 2.88
N PHE A 216 -17.03 -8.00 3.21
CA PHE A 216 -18.18 -7.72 4.09
C PHE A 216 -19.39 -7.13 3.35
N GLN A 217 -19.39 -7.06 2.01
CA GLN A 217 -20.47 -6.46 1.22
C GLN A 217 -21.87 -7.05 1.50
N SER A 218 -21.95 -8.32 1.86
CA SER A 218 -23.23 -9.00 2.17
C SER A 218 -23.66 -8.87 3.63
N LYS A 219 -22.82 -8.27 4.50
CA LYS A 219 -23.12 -8.13 5.93
C LYS A 219 -23.91 -6.87 6.20
N LYS A 220 -24.76 -6.92 7.25
CA LYS A 220 -25.43 -5.73 7.79
C LYS A 220 -24.42 -4.85 8.55
N HIS A 221 -24.71 -3.57 8.64
CA HIS A 221 -23.87 -2.61 9.38
C HIS A 221 -23.58 -3.05 10.82
N GLU A 222 -24.59 -3.52 11.53
CA GLU A 222 -24.45 -4.02 12.91
C GLU A 222 -23.48 -5.20 13.02
N GLU A 223 -23.53 -6.11 12.04
CA GLU A 223 -22.60 -7.26 11.99
C GLU A 223 -21.16 -6.82 11.72
N ILE A 224 -20.98 -5.77 10.88
CA ILE A 224 -19.66 -5.21 10.61
C ILE A 224 -19.14 -4.52 11.87
N GLU A 225 -19.96 -3.70 12.55
CA GLU A 225 -19.56 -3.04 13.80
C GLU A 225 -19.14 -4.05 14.88
N GLN A 226 -19.82 -5.18 14.99
CA GLN A 226 -19.46 -6.25 15.91
C GLN A 226 -18.08 -6.87 15.65
N LEU A 227 -17.60 -6.87 14.40
CA LEU A 227 -16.25 -7.35 14.08
C LEU A 227 -15.16 -6.53 14.77
N PHE A 228 -15.45 -5.27 15.08
CA PHE A 228 -14.52 -4.32 15.71
C PHE A 228 -14.80 -4.14 17.22
N SER A 229 -15.68 -4.94 17.81
CA SER A 229 -15.88 -5.00 19.24
C SER A 229 -14.99 -6.08 19.86
N PHE A 230 -14.54 -5.84 21.09
CA PHE A 230 -13.80 -6.83 21.87
C PHE A 230 -14.10 -6.64 23.36
N THR A 231 -14.55 -7.70 23.99
CA THR A 231 -14.72 -7.75 25.44
C THR A 231 -13.57 -8.57 26.01
N PRO A 232 -12.68 -7.97 26.81
CA PRO A 232 -11.60 -8.73 27.45
C PRO A 232 -12.14 -9.74 28.44
N PRO A 233 -11.41 -10.83 28.74
CA PRO A 233 -11.76 -11.79 29.76
C PRO A 233 -11.96 -11.15 31.13
N GLU A 234 -12.73 -11.82 31.99
CA GLU A 234 -12.94 -11.38 33.37
C GLU A 234 -11.60 -11.31 34.12
N GLY A 235 -11.40 -10.27 34.93
CA GLY A 235 -10.16 -10.02 35.65
C GLY A 235 -9.06 -9.33 34.85
N THR A 236 -9.32 -8.94 33.59
CA THR A 236 -8.36 -8.15 32.82
C THR A 236 -8.23 -6.75 33.40
N GLU A 237 -6.99 -6.31 33.65
CA GLU A 237 -6.69 -4.94 34.06
C GLU A 237 -6.92 -3.98 32.88
N ILE A 238 -7.74 -2.96 33.08
CA ILE A 238 -8.03 -1.95 32.05
C ILE A 238 -7.32 -0.64 32.38
N ILE A 239 -6.35 -0.27 31.55
CA ILE A 239 -5.57 0.96 31.66
C ILE A 239 -6.09 1.96 30.62
N ARG A 240 -6.47 3.17 31.08
CA ARG A 240 -6.87 4.28 30.20
C ARG A 240 -5.84 5.40 30.32
N GLN A 241 -5.37 5.86 29.17
CA GLN A 241 -4.42 6.98 29.04
C GLN A 241 -5.10 8.22 28.50
#